data_4180d977d73b8629a424e33d74706df5
#
_entry.id   4180d977d73b8629a424e33d74706df5
#
_cell.length_a   1.000
_cell.length_b   1.000
_cell.length_c   1.000
_cell.angle_alpha   90.00
_cell.angle_beta   90.00
_cell.angle_gamma   90.00
#
_symmetry.space_group_name_H-M   'P 1'
#
loop_
_entity.id
_entity.type
_entity.pdbx_description
1 polymer ?
#
loop_
_entity_poly.entity_id
_entity_poly.type
_entity_poly.pdbx_seq_one_letter_code
_entity_poly.pdbx_strand_id
1 'polypeptide(L)'
;LPIMYGCDNFCTYCIVPYVRGRERSREPEFIIEEAKQIIAQGYKDITLLGQNVNSYGKNNVSSMNFAGLLREINALSGDFTLRFMTSHPKDCTKELIDAMAECDKVAKHLHLPFQSGNDRVLKAMNRHYDRAKYLELVNYAKEKMPDISLTSDVIVGFPGETYEEFLDTVSLIKEVEFTSLFTFIYSRRTGTKAAELPDPVSREEKGKWFKELCDVQEEIAARRTAEMDGKTYRVLVEGKSKNKENYLSGRTDGNIIIEFPGDESLIGDFCRVKVTESLNWILRGELAQ
;
A
#
# COMPACT_ATOMS: atom_id res chain seq x y z
N LEU A 1 -7.41 11.44 6.37
CA LEU A 1 -8.05 12.51 5.60
C LEU A 1 -8.74 11.90 4.36
N PRO A 2 -10.06 11.75 4.34
CA PRO A 2 -10.78 11.27 3.16
C PRO A 2 -10.73 12.33 2.05
N ILE A 3 -10.35 11.91 0.83
CA ILE A 3 -10.27 12.77 -0.34
C ILE A 3 -11.33 12.45 -1.39
N MET A 4 -11.90 11.25 -1.35
CA MET A 4 -12.92 10.79 -2.28
C MET A 4 -13.75 9.65 -1.69
N TYR A 5 -14.90 9.38 -2.30
CA TYR A 5 -15.86 8.34 -1.91
C TYR A 5 -16.31 7.56 -3.15
N GLY A 6 -16.70 6.28 -2.94
CA GLY A 6 -17.19 5.41 -4.01
C GLY A 6 -16.08 4.87 -4.90
N CYS A 7 -16.45 3.99 -5.85
CA CYS A 7 -15.50 3.39 -6.78
C CYS A 7 -16.21 2.92 -8.06
N ASP A 8 -15.65 3.25 -9.22
CA ASP A 8 -16.19 2.91 -10.53
C ASP A 8 -15.50 1.73 -11.21
N ASN A 9 -14.62 1.01 -10.50
CA ASN A 9 -13.88 -0.10 -11.09
C ASN A 9 -14.73 -1.37 -11.28
N PHE A 10 -15.77 -1.57 -10.49
CA PHE A 10 -16.66 -2.73 -10.58
C PHE A 10 -15.92 -4.08 -10.69
N CYS A 11 -14.82 -4.24 -9.93
CA CYS A 11 -14.13 -5.52 -9.82
C CYS A 11 -15.14 -6.61 -9.43
N THR A 12 -15.13 -7.76 -10.09
CA THR A 12 -16.19 -8.76 -10.00
C THR A 12 -16.39 -9.35 -8.61
N TYR A 13 -15.37 -9.31 -7.76
CA TYR A 13 -15.40 -9.78 -6.36
C TYR A 13 -15.76 -8.71 -5.34
N CYS A 14 -15.88 -7.44 -5.77
CA CYS A 14 -15.96 -6.30 -4.85
C CYS A 14 -17.38 -5.75 -4.73
N ILE A 15 -17.86 -5.58 -3.48
CA ILE A 15 -19.18 -5.04 -3.19
C ILE A 15 -19.19 -3.50 -3.08
N VAL A 16 -18.01 -2.87 -3.02
CA VAL A 16 -17.87 -1.42 -2.76
C VAL A 16 -18.70 -0.54 -3.68
N PRO A 17 -18.70 -0.71 -5.03
CA PRO A 17 -19.53 0.13 -5.91
C PRO A 17 -21.01 0.13 -5.56
N TYR A 18 -21.51 -0.99 -5.05
CA TYR A 18 -22.94 -1.19 -4.71
C TYR A 18 -23.32 -0.58 -3.36
N VAL A 19 -22.37 -0.49 -2.42
CA VAL A 19 -22.64 0.01 -1.05
C VAL A 19 -22.11 1.43 -0.80
N ARG A 20 -21.10 1.89 -1.56
CA ARG A 20 -20.52 3.24 -1.46
C ARG A 20 -20.94 4.15 -2.62
N GLY A 21 -21.53 3.58 -3.69
CA GLY A 21 -21.96 4.28 -4.87
C GLY A 21 -20.80 4.66 -5.82
N ARG A 22 -21.14 5.55 -6.74
CA ARG A 22 -20.22 6.06 -7.79
C ARG A 22 -19.12 6.90 -7.17
N GLU A 23 -17.98 6.96 -7.88
CA GLU A 23 -16.82 7.72 -7.49
C GLU A 23 -17.11 9.24 -7.45
N ARG A 24 -16.72 9.88 -6.37
CA ARG A 24 -16.85 11.31 -6.14
C ARG A 24 -15.63 11.82 -5.40
N SER A 25 -14.89 12.69 -6.02
CA SER A 25 -13.76 13.38 -5.39
C SER A 25 -14.26 14.61 -4.62
N ARG A 26 -13.59 14.94 -3.53
CA ARG A 26 -13.78 16.20 -2.82
C ARG A 26 -13.02 17.31 -3.55
N GLU A 27 -13.48 18.54 -3.45
CA GLU A 27 -12.78 19.69 -4.03
C GLU A 27 -11.42 19.90 -3.35
N PRO A 28 -10.35 20.16 -4.12
CA PRO A 28 -8.98 20.23 -3.60
C PRO A 28 -8.80 21.30 -2.53
N GLU A 29 -9.49 22.44 -2.64
CA GLU A 29 -9.40 23.54 -1.69
C GLU A 29 -9.81 23.12 -0.29
N PHE A 30 -10.87 22.32 -0.16
CA PHE A 30 -11.31 21.80 1.15
C PHE A 30 -10.34 20.76 1.73
N ILE A 31 -9.73 19.93 0.88
CA ILE A 31 -8.74 18.93 1.33
C ILE A 31 -7.48 19.63 1.80
N ILE A 32 -6.99 20.62 1.05
CA ILE A 32 -5.78 21.39 1.38
C ILE A 32 -6.00 22.17 2.67
N GLU A 33 -7.15 22.79 2.83
CA GLU A 33 -7.48 23.54 4.06
C GLU A 33 -7.59 22.62 5.29
N GLU A 34 -8.21 21.45 5.15
CA GLU A 34 -8.27 20.44 6.21
C GLU A 34 -6.87 19.90 6.55
N ALA A 35 -6.01 19.69 5.55
CA ALA A 35 -4.62 19.30 5.77
C ALA A 35 -3.84 20.36 6.56
N LYS A 36 -4.01 21.66 6.25
CA LYS A 36 -3.42 22.76 7.03
C LYS A 36 -3.86 22.74 8.49
N GLN A 37 -5.16 22.51 8.73
CA GLN A 37 -5.70 22.44 10.09
C GLN A 37 -5.13 21.24 10.87
N ILE A 38 -5.00 20.07 10.22
CA ILE A 38 -4.39 18.88 10.82
C ILE A 38 -2.92 19.16 11.20
N ILE A 39 -2.16 19.78 10.30
CA ILE A 39 -0.76 20.15 10.55
C ILE A 39 -0.66 21.17 11.67
N ALA A 40 -1.52 22.20 11.69
CA ALA A 40 -1.55 23.22 12.73
C ALA A 40 -1.89 22.67 14.12
N GLN A 41 -2.61 21.53 14.19
CA GLN A 41 -2.88 20.79 15.42
C GLN A 41 -1.71 19.90 15.88
N GLY A 42 -0.60 19.89 15.14
CA GLY A 42 0.60 19.14 15.49
C GLY A 42 0.63 17.68 15.01
N TYR A 43 -0.33 17.24 14.20
CA TYR A 43 -0.28 15.89 13.62
C TYR A 43 0.85 15.78 12.57
N LYS A 44 1.62 14.71 12.66
CA LYS A 44 2.82 14.49 11.85
C LYS A 44 2.70 13.35 10.83
N ASP A 45 1.59 12.63 10.78
CA ASP A 45 1.30 11.63 9.73
C ASP A 45 -0.11 11.84 9.21
N ILE A 46 -0.23 12.10 7.91
CA ILE A 46 -1.49 12.35 7.23
C ILE A 46 -1.67 11.28 6.16
N THR A 47 -2.68 10.43 6.31
CA THR A 47 -3.00 9.42 5.29
C THR A 47 -4.22 9.84 4.48
N LEU A 48 -4.04 10.03 3.17
CA LEU A 48 -5.13 10.29 2.23
C LEU A 48 -5.90 9.00 1.95
N LEU A 49 -7.21 9.04 2.11
CA LEU A 49 -8.08 7.88 2.05
C LEU A 49 -9.17 8.03 0.97
N GLY A 50 -9.47 6.91 0.34
CA GLY A 50 -10.55 6.74 -0.63
C GLY A 50 -10.71 5.26 -0.97
N GLN A 51 -11.57 4.92 -1.91
CA GLN A 51 -11.70 3.55 -2.41
C GLN A 51 -10.79 3.28 -3.62
N ASN A 52 -10.29 4.35 -4.26
CA ASN A 52 -9.29 4.31 -5.34
C ASN A 52 -8.68 5.70 -5.48
N VAL A 53 -7.73 6.05 -4.60
CA VAL A 53 -7.18 7.42 -4.52
C VAL A 53 -6.49 7.87 -5.80
N ASN A 54 -5.97 6.94 -6.61
CA ASN A 54 -5.29 7.26 -7.87
C ASN A 54 -6.22 7.86 -8.93
N SER A 55 -7.54 7.63 -8.80
CA SER A 55 -8.54 8.20 -9.72
C SER A 55 -9.04 9.57 -9.28
N TYR A 56 -8.52 10.10 -8.17
CA TYR A 56 -8.90 11.44 -7.68
C TYR A 56 -8.81 12.50 -8.78
N GLY A 57 -9.81 13.34 -8.84
CA GLY A 57 -9.90 14.45 -9.78
C GLY A 57 -10.60 14.14 -11.11
N LYS A 58 -10.85 12.86 -11.45
CA LYS A 58 -11.53 12.49 -12.71
C LYS A 58 -12.93 13.07 -12.84
N ASN A 59 -13.60 13.27 -11.71
CA ASN A 59 -15.00 13.73 -11.64
C ASN A 59 -15.14 15.09 -10.95
N ASN A 60 -14.04 15.85 -10.80
CA ASN A 60 -14.07 17.20 -10.23
C ASN A 60 -14.29 18.25 -11.30
N VAL A 61 -14.85 19.39 -10.89
CA VAL A 61 -14.85 20.63 -11.67
C VAL A 61 -13.41 21.17 -11.81
N SER A 62 -12.60 20.98 -10.77
CA SER A 62 -11.16 21.26 -10.79
C SER A 62 -10.43 20.27 -11.70
N SER A 63 -9.49 20.75 -12.50
CA SER A 63 -8.61 19.92 -13.34
C SER A 63 -7.49 19.24 -12.55
N MET A 64 -7.45 19.37 -11.21
CA MET A 64 -6.40 18.81 -10.36
C MET A 64 -6.53 17.29 -10.23
N ASN A 65 -5.51 16.55 -10.65
CA ASN A 65 -5.41 15.11 -10.45
C ASN A 65 -4.73 14.76 -9.11
N PHE A 66 -4.60 13.46 -8.82
CA PHE A 66 -4.01 13.00 -7.56
C PHE A 66 -2.53 13.42 -7.40
N ALA A 67 -1.75 13.39 -8.47
CA ALA A 67 -0.35 13.85 -8.44
C ALA A 67 -0.24 15.36 -8.11
N GLY A 68 -1.12 16.16 -8.69
CA GLY A 68 -1.24 17.58 -8.36
C GLY A 68 -1.60 17.81 -6.89
N LEU A 69 -2.58 17.07 -6.37
CA LEU A 69 -2.98 17.16 -4.96
C LEU A 69 -1.82 16.80 -4.00
N LEU A 70 -1.03 15.77 -4.32
CA LEU A 70 0.16 15.42 -3.53
C LEU A 70 1.16 16.56 -3.49
N ARG A 71 1.46 17.20 -4.62
CA ARG A 71 2.38 18.34 -4.71
C ARG A 71 1.88 19.54 -3.90
N GLU A 72 0.60 19.88 -4.00
CA GLU A 72 -0.01 20.99 -3.24
C GLU A 72 0.07 20.75 -1.72
N ILE A 73 -0.27 19.54 -1.24
CA ILE A 73 -0.16 19.22 0.18
C ILE A 73 1.31 19.19 0.62
N ASN A 74 2.22 18.64 -0.21
CA ASN A 74 3.66 18.63 0.07
C ASN A 74 4.24 20.04 0.24
N ALA A 75 3.70 21.04 -0.48
CA ALA A 75 4.14 22.43 -0.39
C ALA A 75 3.73 23.13 0.93
N LEU A 76 2.83 22.55 1.72
CA LEU A 76 2.41 23.11 3.00
C LEU A 76 3.59 23.13 3.99
N SER A 77 3.67 24.23 4.79
CA SER A 77 4.67 24.34 5.84
C SER A 77 4.40 23.34 6.97
N GLY A 78 5.45 22.81 7.57
CA GLY A 78 5.39 21.86 8.68
C GLY A 78 6.22 20.61 8.41
N ASP A 79 6.55 19.91 9.48
CA ASP A 79 7.29 18.66 9.45
C ASP A 79 6.31 17.48 9.64
N PHE A 80 5.89 16.86 8.54
CA PHE A 80 4.94 15.75 8.52
C PHE A 80 5.25 14.75 7.41
N THR A 81 4.67 13.56 7.50
CA THR A 81 4.67 12.55 6.44
C THR A 81 3.29 12.48 5.80
N LEU A 82 3.24 12.49 4.47
CA LEU A 82 2.02 12.32 3.69
C LEU A 82 1.98 10.91 3.11
N ARG A 83 0.93 10.16 3.45
CA ARG A 83 0.69 8.79 2.96
C ARG A 83 -0.61 8.72 2.20
N PHE A 84 -0.75 7.66 1.42
CA PHE A 84 -2.03 7.30 0.82
C PHE A 84 -2.19 5.78 0.75
N MET A 85 -3.42 5.33 0.74
CA MET A 85 -3.78 3.91 0.66
C MET A 85 -4.87 3.71 -0.38
N THR A 86 -5.08 2.46 -0.79
CA THR A 86 -6.19 2.06 -1.66
C THR A 86 -6.02 2.54 -3.10
N SER A 87 -4.93 2.14 -3.72
CA SER A 87 -4.61 2.40 -5.12
C SER A 87 -5.15 1.31 -6.05
N HIS A 88 -5.28 1.62 -7.34
CA HIS A 88 -5.61 0.65 -8.38
C HIS A 88 -4.61 0.77 -9.53
N PRO A 89 -3.98 -0.34 -10.00
CA PRO A 89 -2.94 -0.29 -11.04
C PRO A 89 -3.38 0.40 -12.34
N LYS A 90 -4.65 0.23 -12.75
CA LYS A 90 -5.22 0.92 -13.91
C LYS A 90 -5.07 2.45 -13.86
N ASP A 91 -5.15 3.02 -12.67
CA ASP A 91 -5.15 4.45 -12.44
C ASP A 91 -3.80 4.97 -11.90
N CYS A 92 -2.82 4.07 -11.71
CA CYS A 92 -1.46 4.45 -11.37
C CYS A 92 -0.73 4.95 -12.62
N THR A 93 -0.31 6.20 -12.59
CA THR A 93 0.37 6.87 -13.72
C THR A 93 1.85 7.11 -13.41
N LYS A 94 2.68 7.28 -14.45
CA LYS A 94 4.07 7.71 -14.27
C LYS A 94 4.15 9.07 -13.59
N GLU A 95 3.22 9.98 -13.88
CA GLU A 95 3.12 11.29 -13.22
C GLU A 95 2.91 11.16 -11.69
N LEU A 96 2.10 10.20 -11.25
CA LEU A 96 1.94 9.92 -9.82
C LEU A 96 3.25 9.44 -9.19
N ILE A 97 3.96 8.53 -9.87
CA ILE A 97 5.24 8.00 -9.40
C ILE A 97 6.29 9.13 -9.35
N ASP A 98 6.33 10.01 -10.36
CA ASP A 98 7.20 11.18 -10.38
C ASP A 98 6.88 12.12 -9.21
N ALA A 99 5.60 12.42 -8.96
CA ALA A 99 5.20 13.22 -7.81
C ALA A 99 5.63 12.59 -6.47
N MET A 100 5.52 11.27 -6.33
CA MET A 100 6.02 10.57 -5.13
C MET A 100 7.53 10.70 -4.97
N ALA A 101 8.29 10.67 -6.07
CA ALA A 101 9.74 10.80 -6.05
C ALA A 101 10.19 12.23 -5.71
N GLU A 102 9.53 13.24 -6.29
CA GLU A 102 9.82 14.67 -6.15
C GLU A 102 9.44 15.24 -4.77
N CYS A 103 8.34 14.76 -4.20
CA CYS A 103 7.79 15.26 -2.94
C CYS A 103 8.50 14.63 -1.74
N ASP A 104 9.21 15.44 -0.97
CA ASP A 104 10.02 15.01 0.17
C ASP A 104 9.20 14.53 1.37
N LYS A 105 7.98 15.07 1.56
CA LYS A 105 7.06 14.67 2.62
C LYS A 105 6.19 13.45 2.25
N VAL A 106 6.13 13.09 0.96
CA VAL A 106 5.40 11.89 0.53
C VAL A 106 6.21 10.64 0.87
N ALA A 107 5.61 9.78 1.66
CA ALA A 107 6.19 8.50 2.07
C ALA A 107 6.63 7.66 0.86
N LYS A 108 7.82 7.08 0.92
CA LYS A 108 8.33 6.19 -0.14
C LYS A 108 7.75 4.77 0.03
N HIS A 109 6.41 4.72 0.08
CA HIS A 109 5.61 3.50 0.20
C HIS A 109 4.48 3.55 -0.83
N LEU A 110 4.42 2.56 -1.71
CA LEU A 110 3.34 2.40 -2.69
C LEU A 110 2.59 1.09 -2.43
N HIS A 111 1.35 1.22 -1.95
CA HIS A 111 0.42 0.09 -1.89
C HIS A 111 -0.34 0.00 -3.20
N LEU A 112 -0.03 -1.03 -4.01
CA LEU A 112 -0.58 -1.19 -5.36
C LEU A 112 -1.15 -2.61 -5.54
N PRO A 113 -2.44 -2.83 -5.19
CA PRO A 113 -3.09 -4.13 -5.23
C PRO A 113 -3.15 -4.77 -6.62
N PHE A 114 -2.34 -5.83 -6.89
CA PHE A 114 -2.35 -6.53 -8.17
C PHE A 114 -3.37 -7.68 -8.23
N GLN A 115 -3.75 -8.26 -7.10
CA GLN A 115 -4.75 -9.30 -6.90
C GLN A 115 -4.42 -10.68 -7.49
N SER A 116 -3.92 -10.78 -8.72
CA SER A 116 -3.47 -12.00 -9.40
C SER A 116 -2.37 -11.68 -10.40
N GLY A 117 -1.43 -12.60 -10.59
CA GLY A 117 -0.35 -12.50 -11.58
C GLY A 117 -0.71 -13.03 -12.96
N ASN A 118 -1.91 -13.57 -13.14
CA ASN A 118 -2.37 -14.16 -14.40
C ASN A 118 -3.39 -13.30 -15.13
N ASP A 119 -3.17 -13.02 -16.42
CA ASP A 119 -3.98 -12.09 -17.22
C ASP A 119 -5.43 -12.55 -17.40
N ARG A 120 -5.66 -13.88 -17.56
CA ARG A 120 -7.02 -14.41 -17.66
C ARG A 120 -7.79 -14.18 -16.36
N VAL A 121 -7.15 -14.42 -15.22
CA VAL A 121 -7.75 -14.19 -13.88
C VAL A 121 -8.00 -12.69 -13.67
N LEU A 122 -7.05 -11.82 -14.00
CA LEU A 122 -7.23 -10.37 -13.95
C LEU A 122 -8.42 -9.90 -14.80
N LYS A 123 -8.55 -10.44 -16.00
CA LYS A 123 -9.71 -10.16 -16.86
C LYS A 123 -11.01 -10.65 -16.24
N ALA A 124 -11.04 -11.85 -15.66
CA ALA A 124 -12.21 -12.37 -14.95
C ALA A 124 -12.56 -11.54 -13.71
N MET A 125 -11.56 -10.97 -13.03
CA MET A 125 -11.71 -10.03 -11.94
C MET A 125 -12.15 -8.62 -12.38
N ASN A 126 -12.22 -8.32 -13.69
CA ASN A 126 -12.49 -6.99 -14.27
C ASN A 126 -11.46 -5.94 -13.86
N ARG A 127 -10.16 -6.28 -13.92
CA ARG A 127 -9.09 -5.40 -13.42
C ARG A 127 -8.58 -4.37 -14.44
N HIS A 128 -8.83 -4.52 -15.75
CA HIS A 128 -8.48 -3.58 -16.82
C HIS A 128 -6.98 -3.22 -16.93
N TYR A 129 -6.12 -4.11 -16.54
CA TYR A 129 -4.66 -4.12 -16.78
C TYR A 129 -4.20 -5.56 -16.84
N ASP A 130 -3.02 -5.79 -17.36
CA ASP A 130 -2.34 -7.07 -17.44
C ASP A 130 -1.06 -7.08 -16.59
N ARG A 131 -0.41 -8.25 -16.49
CA ARG A 131 0.85 -8.43 -15.79
C ARG A 131 1.95 -7.51 -16.31
N ALA A 132 2.06 -7.37 -17.65
CA ALA A 132 3.11 -6.55 -18.26
C ALA A 132 2.98 -5.09 -17.86
N LYS A 133 1.75 -4.54 -17.86
CA LYS A 133 1.48 -3.17 -17.42
C LYS A 133 1.76 -2.97 -15.94
N TYR A 134 1.44 -3.95 -15.11
CA TYR A 134 1.76 -3.91 -13.69
C TYR A 134 3.26 -3.83 -13.44
N LEU A 135 4.04 -4.69 -14.10
CA LEU A 135 5.50 -4.72 -14.01
C LEU A 135 6.14 -3.43 -14.54
N GLU A 136 5.61 -2.85 -15.63
CA GLU A 136 6.07 -1.54 -16.13
C GLU A 136 5.99 -0.48 -15.03
N LEU A 137 4.87 -0.40 -14.32
CA LEU A 137 4.66 0.59 -13.25
C LEU A 137 5.59 0.35 -12.06
N VAL A 138 5.72 -0.91 -11.64
CA VAL A 138 6.60 -1.30 -10.53
C VAL A 138 8.06 -1.00 -10.84
N ASN A 139 8.52 -1.36 -12.05
CA ASN A 139 9.90 -1.12 -12.47
C ASN A 139 10.18 0.39 -12.57
N TYR A 140 9.24 1.18 -13.09
CA TYR A 140 9.35 2.62 -13.10
C TYR A 140 9.41 3.23 -11.69
N ALA A 141 8.60 2.72 -10.76
CA ALA A 141 8.65 3.17 -9.37
C ALA A 141 10.00 2.85 -8.69
N LYS A 142 10.56 1.65 -8.94
CA LYS A 142 11.89 1.26 -8.44
C LYS A 142 13.02 2.08 -9.08
N GLU A 143 12.90 2.43 -10.36
CA GLU A 143 13.87 3.31 -11.05
C GLU A 143 13.89 4.70 -10.42
N LYS A 144 12.72 5.29 -10.15
CA LYS A 144 12.59 6.62 -9.57
C LYS A 144 12.91 6.66 -8.07
N MET A 145 12.63 5.60 -7.36
CA MET A 145 12.78 5.47 -5.91
C MET A 145 13.36 4.09 -5.56
N PRO A 146 14.69 3.91 -5.63
CA PRO A 146 15.32 2.59 -5.43
C PRO A 146 15.00 1.92 -4.10
N ASP A 147 14.78 2.69 -3.03
CA ASP A 147 14.44 2.19 -1.69
C ASP A 147 12.92 2.17 -1.42
N ILE A 148 12.08 2.26 -2.47
CA ILE A 148 10.62 2.25 -2.30
C ILE A 148 10.14 0.95 -1.65
N SER A 149 9.27 1.09 -0.65
CA SER A 149 8.52 -0.03 -0.08
C SER A 149 7.29 -0.31 -0.95
N LEU A 150 7.21 -1.52 -1.49
CA LEU A 150 6.07 -1.97 -2.29
C LEU A 150 5.22 -2.95 -1.49
N THR A 151 3.93 -2.67 -1.39
CA THR A 151 2.96 -3.57 -0.78
C THR A 151 1.78 -3.80 -1.71
N SER A 152 1.07 -4.92 -1.53
CA SER A 152 -0.04 -5.27 -2.41
C SER A 152 -1.05 -6.17 -1.72
N ASP A 153 -2.21 -6.35 -2.37
CA ASP A 153 -3.20 -7.36 -2.04
C ASP A 153 -3.18 -8.49 -3.06
N VAL A 154 -3.41 -9.71 -2.58
CA VAL A 154 -3.51 -10.92 -3.41
C VAL A 154 -4.72 -11.74 -3.00
N ILE A 155 -5.49 -12.19 -3.97
CA ILE A 155 -6.61 -13.11 -3.78
C ILE A 155 -6.23 -14.46 -4.40
N VAL A 156 -6.08 -15.48 -3.56
CA VAL A 156 -5.80 -16.87 -3.96
C VAL A 156 -7.10 -17.62 -4.16
N GLY A 157 -7.19 -18.41 -5.22
CA GLY A 157 -8.33 -19.28 -5.52
C GLY A 157 -9.57 -18.48 -5.93
N PHE A 158 -9.41 -17.47 -6.79
CA PHE A 158 -10.54 -16.82 -7.46
C PHE A 158 -11.36 -17.87 -8.23
N PRO A 159 -12.71 -17.76 -8.33
CA PRO A 159 -13.52 -18.77 -9.01
C PRO A 159 -13.02 -19.08 -10.42
N GLY A 160 -12.72 -20.37 -10.68
CA GLY A 160 -12.18 -20.85 -11.93
C GLY A 160 -10.68 -20.59 -12.16
N GLU A 161 -9.93 -20.11 -11.16
CA GLU A 161 -8.48 -20.08 -11.20
C GLU A 161 -7.91 -21.51 -11.14
N THR A 162 -6.94 -21.84 -11.99
CA THR A 162 -6.20 -23.10 -11.94
C THR A 162 -4.92 -22.96 -11.11
N TYR A 163 -4.31 -24.10 -10.76
CA TYR A 163 -3.04 -24.08 -10.04
C TYR A 163 -1.92 -23.45 -10.87
N GLU A 164 -1.87 -23.72 -12.17
CA GLU A 164 -0.90 -23.12 -13.10
C GLU A 164 -1.03 -21.59 -13.16
N GLU A 165 -2.25 -21.07 -13.14
CA GLU A 165 -2.51 -19.64 -13.11
C GLU A 165 -2.16 -19.00 -11.74
N PHE A 166 -2.37 -19.75 -10.65
CA PHE A 166 -1.87 -19.36 -9.34
C PHE A 166 -0.33 -19.27 -9.31
N LEU A 167 0.39 -20.19 -9.99
CA LEU A 167 1.85 -20.11 -10.09
C LEU A 167 2.35 -18.86 -10.82
N ASP A 168 1.57 -18.28 -11.75
CA ASP A 168 1.89 -16.96 -12.32
C ASP A 168 1.86 -15.86 -11.25
N THR A 169 0.94 -15.96 -10.28
CA THR A 169 0.90 -15.06 -9.13
C THR A 169 2.15 -15.22 -8.26
N VAL A 170 2.55 -16.44 -7.95
CA VAL A 170 3.80 -16.73 -7.22
C VAL A 170 5.03 -16.19 -7.96
N SER A 171 5.07 -16.39 -9.29
CA SER A 171 6.14 -15.86 -10.14
C SER A 171 6.22 -14.33 -10.11
N LEU A 172 5.07 -13.63 -10.14
CA LEU A 172 5.03 -12.16 -10.03
C LEU A 172 5.58 -11.69 -8.67
N ILE A 173 5.21 -12.37 -7.58
CA ILE A 173 5.70 -12.03 -6.24
C ILE A 173 7.22 -12.15 -6.15
N LYS A 174 7.79 -13.22 -6.72
CA LYS A 174 9.25 -13.42 -6.78
C LYS A 174 9.96 -12.36 -7.63
N GLU A 175 9.33 -11.87 -8.70
CA GLU A 175 9.89 -10.86 -9.59
C GLU A 175 9.84 -9.46 -8.98
N VAL A 176 8.72 -9.12 -8.32
CA VAL A 176 8.52 -7.80 -7.71
C VAL A 176 9.24 -7.67 -6.36
N GLU A 177 9.31 -8.74 -5.56
CA GLU A 177 9.90 -8.75 -4.22
C GLU A 177 9.23 -7.73 -3.28
N PHE A 178 7.94 -7.93 -3.01
CA PHE A 178 7.19 -7.04 -2.14
C PHE A 178 7.73 -7.02 -0.72
N THR A 179 7.73 -5.83 -0.12
CA THR A 179 8.05 -5.66 1.31
C THR A 179 7.02 -6.38 2.18
N SER A 180 5.74 -6.31 1.80
CA SER A 180 4.65 -7.03 2.48
C SER A 180 3.48 -7.25 1.54
N LEU A 181 2.74 -8.34 1.75
CA LEU A 181 1.48 -8.65 1.05
C LEU A 181 0.35 -8.86 2.05
N PHE A 182 -0.82 -8.35 1.69
CA PHE A 182 -2.09 -8.73 2.30
C PHE A 182 -2.69 -9.84 1.46
N THR A 183 -2.66 -11.05 1.98
CA THR A 183 -3.04 -12.27 1.27
C THR A 183 -4.39 -12.78 1.75
N PHE A 184 -5.27 -13.13 0.81
CA PHE A 184 -6.62 -13.58 1.10
C PHE A 184 -6.95 -14.82 0.27
N ILE A 185 -7.61 -15.82 0.87
CA ILE A 185 -8.33 -16.81 0.08
C ILE A 185 -9.64 -16.17 -0.38
N TYR A 186 -10.00 -16.33 -1.67
CA TYR A 186 -11.27 -15.81 -2.17
C TYR A 186 -12.43 -16.16 -1.25
N SER A 187 -13.21 -15.15 -0.89
CA SER A 187 -14.42 -15.29 -0.10
C SER A 187 -15.61 -14.75 -0.87
N ARG A 188 -16.59 -15.62 -1.08
CA ARG A 188 -17.83 -15.28 -1.80
C ARG A 188 -18.60 -14.17 -1.07
N ARG A 189 -18.95 -13.11 -1.80
CA ARG A 189 -19.75 -11.99 -1.28
C ARG A 189 -21.05 -11.87 -2.07
N THR A 190 -22.18 -12.05 -1.39
CA THR A 190 -23.51 -11.94 -2.00
C THR A 190 -23.67 -10.61 -2.73
N GLY A 191 -24.24 -10.63 -3.93
CA GLY A 191 -24.47 -9.45 -4.78
C GLY A 191 -23.29 -9.07 -5.66
N THR A 192 -22.17 -9.84 -5.64
CA THR A 192 -21.05 -9.65 -6.55
C THR A 192 -21.09 -10.64 -7.72
N LYS A 193 -20.62 -10.23 -8.89
CA LYS A 193 -20.58 -11.12 -10.08
C LYS A 193 -19.74 -12.38 -9.85
N ALA A 194 -18.63 -12.28 -9.11
CA ALA A 194 -17.80 -13.44 -8.81
C ALA A 194 -18.51 -14.46 -7.90
N ALA A 195 -19.51 -14.05 -7.13
CA ALA A 195 -20.30 -14.97 -6.30
C ALA A 195 -21.18 -15.94 -7.12
N GLU A 196 -21.44 -15.61 -8.39
CA GLU A 196 -22.26 -16.42 -9.30
C GLU A 196 -21.41 -17.37 -10.16
N LEU A 197 -20.09 -17.19 -10.16
CA LEU A 197 -19.18 -18.03 -10.95
C LEU A 197 -19.02 -19.42 -10.34
N PRO A 198 -18.88 -20.47 -11.19
CA PRO A 198 -18.49 -21.79 -10.74
C PRO A 198 -17.14 -21.76 -10.04
N ASP A 199 -17.04 -22.42 -8.90
CA ASP A 199 -15.84 -22.50 -8.09
C ASP A 199 -15.48 -23.97 -7.82
N PRO A 200 -14.77 -24.63 -8.76
CA PRO A 200 -14.53 -26.07 -8.68
C PRO A 200 -13.43 -26.45 -7.69
N VAL A 201 -12.57 -25.48 -7.30
CA VAL A 201 -11.44 -25.73 -6.39
C VAL A 201 -11.91 -25.75 -4.94
N SER A 202 -11.61 -26.81 -4.22
CA SER A 202 -12.00 -26.95 -2.83
C SER A 202 -11.30 -25.92 -1.93
N ARG A 203 -11.92 -25.59 -0.79
CA ARG A 203 -11.32 -24.69 0.19
C ARG A 203 -10.00 -25.23 0.76
N GLU A 204 -9.90 -26.55 0.90
CA GLU A 204 -8.67 -27.20 1.34
C GLU A 204 -7.53 -26.98 0.35
N GLU A 205 -7.81 -27.16 -0.94
CA GLU A 205 -6.81 -26.95 -1.99
C GLU A 205 -6.37 -25.49 -2.07
N LYS A 206 -7.30 -24.55 -2.02
CA LYS A 206 -6.98 -23.12 -1.92
C LYS A 206 -6.14 -22.79 -0.66
N GLY A 207 -6.36 -23.51 0.42
CA GLY A 207 -5.55 -23.41 1.65
C GLY A 207 -4.10 -23.84 1.45
N LYS A 208 -3.84 -24.86 0.62
CA LYS A 208 -2.47 -25.26 0.25
C LYS A 208 -1.79 -24.20 -0.60
N TRP A 209 -2.46 -23.68 -1.62
CA TRP A 209 -1.95 -22.58 -2.45
C TRP A 209 -1.66 -21.32 -1.62
N PHE A 210 -2.57 -20.98 -0.71
CA PHE A 210 -2.39 -19.85 0.19
C PHE A 210 -1.15 -20.00 1.07
N LYS A 211 -0.93 -21.21 1.64
CA LYS A 211 0.26 -21.49 2.43
C LYS A 211 1.54 -21.36 1.59
N GLU A 212 1.56 -21.95 0.40
CA GLU A 212 2.70 -21.86 -0.53
C GLU A 212 3.05 -20.40 -0.84
N LEU A 213 2.04 -19.56 -1.12
CA LEU A 213 2.25 -18.14 -1.37
C LEU A 213 2.81 -17.41 -0.15
N CYS A 214 2.28 -17.69 1.04
CA CYS A 214 2.76 -17.09 2.28
C CYS A 214 4.21 -17.49 2.59
N ASP A 215 4.57 -18.75 2.39
CA ASP A 215 5.94 -19.25 2.60
C ASP A 215 6.92 -18.49 1.68
N VAL A 216 6.58 -18.33 0.38
CA VAL A 216 7.40 -17.56 -0.57
C VAL A 216 7.53 -16.09 -0.16
N GLN A 217 6.42 -15.47 0.24
CA GLN A 217 6.45 -14.05 0.66
C GLN A 217 7.25 -13.86 1.96
N GLU A 218 7.19 -14.80 2.88
CA GLU A 218 7.96 -14.73 4.12
C GLU A 218 9.48 -14.76 3.85
N GLU A 219 9.95 -15.62 2.95
CA GLU A 219 11.35 -15.64 2.52
C GLU A 219 11.78 -14.31 1.87
N ILE A 220 10.92 -13.73 1.02
CA ILE A 220 11.19 -12.43 0.38
C ILE A 220 11.24 -11.32 1.44
N ALA A 221 10.26 -11.26 2.34
CA ALA A 221 10.19 -10.25 3.38
C ALA A 221 11.42 -10.30 4.30
N ALA A 222 11.85 -11.50 4.71
CA ALA A 222 13.05 -11.70 5.53
C ALA A 222 14.30 -11.16 4.83
N ARG A 223 14.48 -11.45 3.54
CA ARG A 223 15.61 -10.92 2.75
C ARG A 223 15.56 -9.40 2.61
N ARG A 224 14.38 -8.83 2.26
CA ARG A 224 14.21 -7.38 2.08
C ARG A 224 14.41 -6.60 3.37
N THR A 225 13.97 -7.14 4.52
CA THR A 225 14.22 -6.49 5.80
C THR A 225 15.68 -6.61 6.24
N ALA A 226 16.37 -7.74 5.95
CA ALA A 226 17.79 -7.89 6.23
C ALA A 226 18.67 -6.87 5.48
N GLU A 227 18.26 -6.43 4.29
CA GLU A 227 18.94 -5.35 3.54
C GLU A 227 18.89 -3.99 4.25
N MET A 228 18.05 -3.85 5.27
CA MET A 228 17.89 -2.62 6.06
C MET A 228 18.85 -2.55 7.26
N ASP A 229 19.49 -3.67 7.62
CA ASP A 229 20.42 -3.73 8.74
C ASP A 229 21.58 -2.73 8.55
N GLY A 230 21.92 -2.03 9.62
CA GLY A 230 22.95 -0.98 9.62
C GLY A 230 22.54 0.36 9.02
N LYS A 231 21.41 0.43 8.30
CA LYS A 231 20.90 1.69 7.73
C LYS A 231 20.18 2.52 8.79
N THR A 232 20.12 3.84 8.57
CA THR A 232 19.43 4.79 9.47
C THR A 232 18.21 5.37 8.78
N TYR A 233 17.07 5.29 9.46
CA TYR A 233 15.78 5.77 8.94
C TYR A 233 15.23 6.91 9.79
N ARG A 234 14.47 7.80 9.15
CA ARG A 234 13.59 8.74 9.82
C ARG A 234 12.34 7.96 10.27
N VAL A 235 11.98 8.10 11.53
CA VAL A 235 10.92 7.33 12.19
C VAL A 235 10.00 8.27 12.93
N LEU A 236 8.69 8.19 12.68
CA LEU A 236 7.68 8.78 13.55
C LEU A 236 7.42 7.83 14.71
N VAL A 237 7.61 8.30 15.94
CA VAL A 237 7.37 7.50 17.14
C VAL A 237 5.88 7.48 17.45
N GLU A 238 5.24 6.34 17.31
CA GLU A 238 3.78 6.20 17.47
C GLU A 238 3.36 5.88 18.90
N GLY A 239 4.26 5.32 19.71
CA GLY A 239 3.95 4.94 21.09
C GLY A 239 4.95 3.94 21.67
N LYS A 240 4.53 3.32 22.78
CA LYS A 240 5.30 2.22 23.40
C LYS A 240 5.20 0.95 22.56
N SER A 241 6.29 0.17 22.51
CA SER A 241 6.24 -1.18 21.95
C SER A 241 5.26 -2.05 22.74
N LYS A 242 4.47 -2.84 22.00
CA LYS A 242 3.58 -3.85 22.59
C LYS A 242 4.29 -5.16 22.87
N ASN A 243 5.48 -5.33 22.28
CA ASN A 243 6.23 -6.60 22.28
C ASN A 243 7.42 -6.58 23.24
N LYS A 244 7.90 -5.40 23.61
CA LYS A 244 9.11 -5.27 24.42
C LYS A 244 9.03 -4.11 25.41
N GLU A 245 9.24 -4.38 26.69
CA GLU A 245 9.26 -3.38 27.76
C GLU A 245 10.42 -2.40 27.56
N ASN A 246 10.21 -1.12 27.90
CA ASN A 246 11.16 -0.02 27.72
C ASN A 246 11.58 0.26 26.27
N TYR A 247 10.78 -0.20 25.31
CA TYR A 247 10.95 0.13 23.90
C TYR A 247 9.80 1.00 23.39
N LEU A 248 10.14 1.89 22.48
CA LEU A 248 9.21 2.64 21.67
C LEU A 248 8.98 1.92 20.34
N SER A 249 7.84 2.15 19.73
CA SER A 249 7.47 1.67 18.40
C SER A 249 7.18 2.87 17.50
N GLY A 250 7.69 2.83 16.30
CA GLY A 250 7.44 3.86 15.29
C GLY A 250 7.42 3.28 13.88
N ARG A 251 7.23 4.15 12.89
CA ARG A 251 7.20 3.78 11.47
C ARG A 251 8.22 4.55 10.67
N THR A 252 8.88 3.84 9.78
CA THR A 252 9.72 4.42 8.73
C THR A 252 8.85 5.05 7.63
N ASP A 253 9.46 5.84 6.74
CA ASP A 253 8.77 6.34 5.54
C ASP A 253 8.25 5.20 4.66
N GLY A 254 8.95 4.07 4.60
CA GLY A 254 8.50 2.84 3.92
C GLY A 254 7.37 2.08 4.63
N ASN A 255 6.78 2.65 5.69
CA ASN A 255 5.68 2.04 6.46
C ASN A 255 6.05 0.76 7.22
N ILE A 256 7.34 0.56 7.52
CA ILE A 256 7.85 -0.59 8.28
C ILE A 256 7.94 -0.21 9.76
N ILE A 257 7.46 -1.10 10.62
CA ILE A 257 7.52 -0.91 12.08
C ILE A 257 8.96 -1.11 12.54
N ILE A 258 9.43 -0.20 13.38
CA ILE A 258 10.71 -0.31 14.06
C ILE A 258 10.55 -0.09 15.55
N GLU A 259 11.17 -0.97 16.36
CA GLU A 259 11.18 -0.90 17.82
C GLU A 259 12.60 -0.59 18.31
N PHE A 260 12.71 0.35 19.25
CA PHE A 260 14.00 0.80 19.76
C PHE A 260 13.87 1.33 21.19
N PRO A 261 14.94 1.26 22.04
CA PRO A 261 14.92 1.83 23.36
C PRO A 261 14.88 3.36 23.27
N GLY A 262 14.02 4.00 24.06
CA GLY A 262 13.90 5.45 24.06
C GLY A 262 12.99 5.97 25.16
N ASP A 263 13.08 7.28 25.41
CA ASP A 263 12.23 7.98 26.38
C ASP A 263 10.86 8.29 25.79
N GLU A 264 9.81 8.21 26.61
CA GLU A 264 8.42 8.45 26.19
C GLU A 264 8.17 9.88 25.67
N SER A 265 9.02 10.83 26.00
CA SER A 265 8.95 12.19 25.47
C SER A 265 9.12 12.28 23.95
N LEU A 266 9.65 11.23 23.33
CA LEU A 266 9.78 11.13 21.86
C LEU A 266 8.46 10.76 21.15
N ILE A 267 7.44 10.34 21.89
CA ILE A 267 6.16 9.91 21.30
C ILE A 267 5.49 11.11 20.60
N GLY A 268 5.15 10.94 19.34
CA GLY A 268 4.59 11.98 18.47
C GLY A 268 5.64 12.78 17.70
N ASP A 269 6.93 12.54 17.94
CA ASP A 269 8.02 13.21 17.26
C ASP A 269 8.76 12.30 16.26
N PHE A 270 9.46 12.92 15.32
CA PHE A 270 10.39 12.23 14.44
C PHE A 270 11.74 12.10 15.11
N CYS A 271 12.32 10.92 14.98
CA CYS A 271 13.71 10.67 15.35
C CYS A 271 14.44 9.88 14.24
N ARG A 272 15.74 9.79 14.35
CA ARG A 272 16.55 8.92 13.48
C ARG A 272 16.89 7.65 14.23
N VAL A 273 16.62 6.50 13.61
CA VAL A 273 16.87 5.18 14.21
C VAL A 273 17.73 4.37 13.26
N LYS A 274 18.87 3.86 13.77
CA LYS A 274 19.73 2.92 13.07
C LYS A 274 19.22 1.52 13.33
N VAL A 275 18.99 0.75 12.26
CA VAL A 275 18.57 -0.65 12.35
C VAL A 275 19.74 -1.49 12.84
N THR A 276 19.52 -2.30 13.86
CA THR A 276 20.48 -3.23 14.44
C THR A 276 20.12 -4.68 14.21
N GLU A 277 18.85 -4.98 13.97
CA GLU A 277 18.33 -6.32 13.76
C GLU A 277 17.03 -6.29 12.96
N SER A 278 16.90 -7.16 11.97
CA SER A 278 15.66 -7.37 11.21
C SER A 278 14.95 -8.65 11.68
N LEU A 279 13.65 -8.53 11.93
CA LEU A 279 12.78 -9.64 12.38
C LEU A 279 11.59 -9.74 11.44
N ASN A 280 11.73 -10.39 10.30
CA ASN A 280 10.70 -10.55 9.25
C ASN A 280 9.81 -9.32 8.99
N TRP A 281 8.94 -8.96 9.94
CA TRP A 281 7.93 -7.89 9.80
C TRP A 281 8.22 -6.65 10.67
N ILE A 282 9.18 -6.72 11.56
CA ILE A 282 9.53 -5.66 12.51
C ILE A 282 11.05 -5.49 12.50
N LEU A 283 11.50 -4.26 12.52
CA LEU A 283 12.91 -3.92 12.70
C LEU A 283 13.18 -3.60 14.18
N ARG A 284 14.38 -3.85 14.61
CA ARG A 284 14.92 -3.30 15.86
C ARG A 284 16.04 -2.33 15.56
N GLY A 285 16.19 -1.36 16.42
CA GLY A 285 17.20 -0.32 16.23
C GLY A 285 17.60 0.37 17.51
N GLU A 286 18.44 1.35 17.33
CA GLU A 286 18.89 2.28 18.36
C GLU A 286 18.81 3.71 17.85
N LEU A 287 18.62 4.69 18.75
CA LEU A 287 18.65 6.09 18.36
C LEU A 287 20.00 6.44 17.71
N ALA A 288 19.96 6.97 16.49
CA ALA A 288 21.15 7.47 15.83
C ALA A 288 21.54 8.81 16.46
N GLN A 289 22.84 8.98 16.68
CA GLN A 289 23.44 10.23 17.18
C GLN A 289 23.34 11.35 16.14
#